data_2fe87da034f4ab1dc296fd2098b5861f
#
_entry.id   2fe87da034f4ab1dc296fd2098b5861f
#
_cell.length_a   1.000
_cell.length_b   1.000
_cell.length_c   1.000
_cell.angle_alpha   90.00
_cell.angle_beta   90.00
_cell.angle_gamma   90.00
#
_symmetry.space_group_name_H-M   'P 1'
#
loop_
_entity.id
_entity.type
_entity.pdbx_description
1 polymer ?
#
loop_
_entity_poly.entity_id
_entity_poly.type
_entity_poly.pdbx_seq_one_letter_code
_entity_poly.pdbx_strand_id
1 'polypeptide(L)'
;MALIHAKALREPPSPDSALAQAFDRIGEVVTREYAVVWRFLRRLGVPPSDVDDATHIALARTLARCERIAPDCERAYLMRTAYHLSFEYRRAARRSQDRAADIDVDQLETHESTPDAALQKQRDRELLDEALDQLPTELRAVLTLYELEGMTFTEIATVLEIPRGTVASRLRRARGELKKSVSRLRKGGC
;
A
#
# COMPACT_ATOMS: atom_id res chain seq x y z
N MET A 1 48.49 -9.19 31.93
CA MET A 1 47.62 -8.05 32.21
C MET A 1 46.45 -8.09 31.23
N ALA A 2 45.30 -8.55 31.68
CA ALA A 2 44.10 -8.73 30.86
C ALA A 2 43.25 -7.48 30.97
N LEU A 3 43.09 -6.77 29.84
CA LEU A 3 42.12 -5.68 29.70
C LEU A 3 40.74 -6.27 29.45
N ILE A 4 39.94 -6.42 30.50
CA ILE A 4 38.54 -6.76 30.44
C ILE A 4 37.83 -5.53 29.93
N HIS A 5 37.38 -5.56 28.65
CA HIS A 5 36.47 -4.60 28.10
C HIS A 5 35.13 -4.70 28.85
N ALA A 6 34.89 -3.76 29.76
CA ALA A 6 33.61 -3.57 30.40
C ALA A 6 32.61 -3.11 29.31
N LYS A 7 31.86 -4.09 28.78
CA LYS A 7 30.65 -3.83 28.00
C LYS A 7 29.66 -3.15 28.95
N ALA A 8 29.58 -1.83 28.90
CA ALA A 8 28.63 -1.06 29.70
C ALA A 8 27.24 -1.68 29.47
N LEU A 9 26.71 -2.31 30.51
CA LEU A 9 25.32 -2.73 30.60
C LEU A 9 24.50 -1.45 30.55
N ARG A 10 24.01 -1.10 29.35
CA ARG A 10 22.96 -0.07 29.24
C ARG A 10 21.77 -0.63 30.01
N GLU A 11 21.39 0.06 31.07
CA GLU A 11 20.13 -0.21 31.76
C GLU A 11 19.01 -0.21 30.72
N PRO A 12 18.06 -1.15 30.80
CA PRO A 12 16.91 -1.14 29.91
C PRO A 12 16.17 0.20 30.08
N PRO A 13 15.72 0.83 28.98
CA PRO A 13 15.00 2.10 29.04
C PRO A 13 13.78 1.95 29.96
N SER A 14 13.47 3.01 30.72
CA SER A 14 12.24 3.03 31.51
C SER A 14 11.02 2.80 30.59
N PRO A 15 9.91 2.24 31.09
CA PRO A 15 8.72 1.97 30.27
C PRO A 15 8.24 3.23 29.51
N ASP A 16 8.27 4.39 30.15
CA ASP A 16 7.90 5.67 29.53
C ASP A 16 8.87 6.09 28.42
N SER A 17 10.18 5.85 28.62
CA SER A 17 11.19 6.14 27.60
C SER A 17 11.08 5.19 26.39
N ALA A 18 10.76 3.93 26.61
CA ALA A 18 10.55 2.96 25.55
C ALA A 18 9.30 3.28 24.71
N LEU A 19 8.22 3.73 25.37
CA LEU A 19 7.00 4.17 24.71
C LEU A 19 7.25 5.42 23.86
N ALA A 20 7.93 6.44 24.42
CA ALA A 20 8.28 7.66 23.69
C ALA A 20 9.11 7.34 22.44
N GLN A 21 10.14 6.49 22.56
CA GLN A 21 10.96 6.07 21.42
C GLN A 21 10.15 5.29 20.37
N ALA A 22 9.21 4.44 20.78
CA ALA A 22 8.33 3.73 19.85
C ALA A 22 7.41 4.70 19.10
N PHE A 23 6.88 5.70 19.79
CA PHE A 23 6.01 6.71 19.21
C PHE A 23 6.76 7.57 18.18
N ASP A 24 7.97 8.02 18.51
CA ASP A 24 8.81 8.82 17.62
C ASP A 24 9.17 8.03 16.33
N ARG A 25 9.62 6.78 16.47
CA ARG A 25 9.93 5.92 15.32
C ARG A 25 8.73 5.77 14.38
N ILE A 26 7.55 5.51 14.93
CA ILE A 26 6.35 5.32 14.11
C ILE A 26 5.88 6.64 13.53
N GLY A 27 6.01 7.75 14.26
CA GLY A 27 5.73 9.10 13.75
C GLY A 27 6.54 9.44 12.50
N GLU A 28 7.84 9.11 12.49
CA GLU A 28 8.70 9.27 11.32
C GLU A 28 8.25 8.40 10.15
N VAL A 29 7.93 7.14 10.39
CA VAL A 29 7.44 6.21 9.36
C VAL A 29 6.10 6.68 8.79
N VAL A 30 5.18 7.08 9.64
CA VAL A 30 3.85 7.59 9.25
C VAL A 30 3.98 8.80 8.34
N THR A 31 4.84 9.76 8.69
CA THR A 31 5.06 10.97 7.89
C THR A 31 5.67 10.64 6.53
N ARG A 32 6.68 9.78 6.50
CA ARG A 32 7.38 9.37 5.29
C ARG A 32 6.52 8.53 4.35
N GLU A 33 5.73 7.63 4.88
CA GLU A 33 4.99 6.63 4.10
C GLU A 33 3.56 7.05 3.73
N TYR A 34 3.09 8.25 4.14
CA TYR A 34 1.73 8.72 3.83
C TYR A 34 1.37 8.57 2.35
N ALA A 35 2.19 9.15 1.47
CA ALA A 35 1.94 9.12 0.03
C ALA A 35 2.04 7.70 -0.56
N VAL A 36 2.87 6.83 0.04
CA VAL A 36 2.99 5.42 -0.35
C VAL A 36 1.72 4.66 -0.02
N VAL A 37 1.22 4.82 1.21
CA VAL A 37 -0.03 4.19 1.68
C VAL A 37 -1.22 4.66 0.85
N TRP A 38 -1.32 5.96 0.59
CA TRP A 38 -2.37 6.56 -0.23
C TRP A 38 -2.41 5.94 -1.63
N ARG A 39 -1.26 5.92 -2.33
CA ARG A 39 -1.17 5.30 -3.66
C ARG A 39 -1.46 3.80 -3.64
N PHE A 40 -1.00 3.11 -2.61
CA PHE A 40 -1.26 1.68 -2.45
C PHE A 40 -2.75 1.38 -2.29
N LEU A 41 -3.45 2.11 -1.41
CA LEU A 41 -4.90 1.98 -1.22
C LEU A 41 -5.68 2.29 -2.51
N ARG A 42 -5.32 3.36 -3.23
CA ARG A 42 -5.90 3.70 -4.53
C ARG A 42 -5.74 2.54 -5.53
N ARG A 43 -4.54 2.03 -5.67
CA ARG A 43 -4.24 0.91 -6.56
C ARG A 43 -4.91 -0.40 -6.15
N LEU A 44 -5.23 -0.58 -4.88
CA LEU A 44 -6.02 -1.71 -4.41
C LEU A 44 -7.53 -1.54 -4.62
N GLY A 45 -7.97 -0.42 -5.20
CA GLY A 45 -9.35 -0.17 -5.56
C GLY A 45 -10.20 0.36 -4.40
N VAL A 46 -9.59 1.09 -3.46
CA VAL A 46 -10.34 1.93 -2.53
C VAL A 46 -10.91 3.12 -3.30
N PRO A 47 -12.22 3.44 -3.16
CA PRO A 47 -12.83 4.56 -3.86
C PRO A 47 -12.08 5.88 -3.65
N PRO A 48 -12.01 6.76 -4.66
CA PRO A 48 -11.35 8.07 -4.53
C PRO A 48 -11.85 8.91 -3.36
N SER A 49 -13.16 8.87 -3.08
CA SER A 49 -13.79 9.57 -1.96
C SER A 49 -13.32 9.09 -0.58
N ASP A 50 -12.84 7.85 -0.48
CA ASP A 50 -12.59 7.19 0.80
C ASP A 50 -11.09 6.98 1.05
N VAL A 51 -10.23 7.22 0.06
CA VAL A 51 -8.80 6.88 0.15
C VAL A 51 -8.06 7.71 1.20
N ASP A 52 -8.43 8.98 1.38
CA ASP A 52 -7.83 9.84 2.40
C ASP A 52 -8.19 9.33 3.80
N ASP A 53 -9.45 9.04 4.04
CA ASP A 53 -9.92 8.47 5.32
C ASP A 53 -9.27 7.11 5.60
N ALA A 54 -9.21 6.23 4.61
CA ALA A 54 -8.56 4.93 4.73
C ALA A 54 -7.06 5.08 5.06
N THR A 55 -6.39 6.08 4.46
CA THR A 55 -4.99 6.40 4.76
C THR A 55 -4.83 6.86 6.20
N HIS A 56 -5.61 7.85 6.64
CA HIS A 56 -5.57 8.35 8.02
C HIS A 56 -5.86 7.24 9.04
N ILE A 57 -6.83 6.37 8.76
CA ILE A 57 -7.14 5.22 9.63
C ILE A 57 -5.98 4.23 9.69
N ALA A 58 -5.30 3.95 8.56
CA ALA A 58 -4.13 3.07 8.55
C ALA A 58 -3.02 3.60 9.44
N LEU A 59 -2.73 4.90 9.33
CA LEU A 59 -1.72 5.60 10.12
C LEU A 59 -2.10 5.62 11.60
N ALA A 60 -3.33 6.01 11.92
CA ALA A 60 -3.84 6.07 13.31
C ALA A 60 -3.83 4.68 13.98
N ARG A 61 -4.25 3.61 13.28
CA ARG A 61 -4.20 2.23 13.79
C ARG A 61 -2.76 1.77 14.05
N THR A 62 -1.80 2.22 13.24
CA THR A 62 -0.38 1.91 13.41
C THR A 62 0.19 2.64 14.62
N LEU A 63 -0.08 3.94 14.76
CA LEU A 63 0.31 4.74 15.94
C LEU A 63 -0.26 4.18 17.23
N ALA A 64 -1.54 3.81 17.25
CA ALA A 64 -2.21 3.24 18.43
C ALA A 64 -1.62 1.90 18.89
N ARG A 65 -0.76 1.28 18.08
CA ARG A 65 -0.10 0.00 18.40
C ARG A 65 1.42 0.08 18.46
N CYS A 66 1.96 1.29 18.58
CA CYS A 66 3.40 1.55 18.55
C CYS A 66 4.23 0.65 19.49
N GLU A 67 3.73 0.40 20.69
CA GLU A 67 4.40 -0.46 21.68
C GLU A 67 4.56 -1.92 21.24
N ARG A 68 3.68 -2.40 20.37
CA ARG A 68 3.61 -3.80 19.93
C ARG A 68 4.36 -4.05 18.62
N ILE A 69 4.84 -2.98 17.98
CA ILE A 69 5.54 -3.08 16.70
C ILE A 69 7.03 -3.14 17.00
N ALA A 70 7.65 -4.27 16.62
CA ALA A 70 9.08 -4.44 16.75
C ALA A 70 9.83 -3.41 15.87
N PRO A 71 11.03 -2.96 16.31
CA PRO A 71 11.89 -2.12 15.48
C PRO A 71 12.11 -2.73 14.10
N ASP A 72 12.18 -1.87 13.08
CA ASP A 72 12.33 -2.22 11.65
C ASP A 72 11.13 -2.97 11.02
N CYS A 73 10.04 -3.17 11.78
CA CYS A 73 8.81 -3.78 11.29
C CYS A 73 7.68 -2.76 11.04
N GLU A 74 7.91 -1.48 11.32
CA GLU A 74 6.91 -0.41 11.29
C GLU A 74 6.28 -0.26 9.91
N ARG A 75 7.11 -0.18 8.86
CA ARG A 75 6.65 -0.09 7.47
C ARG A 75 5.82 -1.30 7.06
N ALA A 76 6.30 -2.50 7.37
CA ALA A 76 5.58 -3.73 7.03
C ALA A 76 4.23 -3.80 7.77
N TYR A 77 4.18 -3.38 9.03
CA TYR A 77 2.95 -3.32 9.82
C TYR A 77 1.95 -2.31 9.23
N LEU A 78 2.42 -1.11 8.87
CA LEU A 78 1.61 -0.08 8.24
C LEU A 78 1.03 -0.56 6.91
N MET A 79 1.85 -1.12 6.02
CA MET A 79 1.41 -1.64 4.73
C MET A 79 0.43 -2.82 4.88
N ARG A 80 0.62 -3.69 5.87
CA ARG A 80 -0.35 -4.75 6.21
C ARG A 80 -1.68 -4.17 6.67
N THR A 81 -1.65 -3.15 7.52
CA THR A 81 -2.87 -2.46 7.98
C THR A 81 -3.61 -1.84 6.80
N ALA A 82 -2.91 -1.16 5.90
CA ALA A 82 -3.49 -0.60 4.67
C ALA A 82 -4.07 -1.70 3.76
N TYR A 83 -3.38 -2.82 3.60
CA TYR A 83 -3.87 -3.97 2.83
C TYR A 83 -5.21 -4.49 3.36
N HIS A 84 -5.34 -4.72 4.65
CA HIS A 84 -6.60 -5.16 5.25
C HIS A 84 -7.71 -4.11 5.11
N LEU A 85 -7.40 -2.83 5.34
CA LEU A 85 -8.35 -1.73 5.14
C LEU A 85 -8.90 -1.69 3.70
N SER A 86 -8.07 -1.97 2.71
CA SER A 86 -8.54 -1.99 1.32
C SER A 86 -9.71 -2.96 1.09
N PHE A 87 -9.73 -4.09 1.77
CA PHE A 87 -10.87 -5.02 1.69
C PHE A 87 -12.11 -4.49 2.42
N GLU A 88 -11.92 -3.85 3.60
CA GLU A 88 -13.03 -3.25 4.36
C GLU A 88 -13.76 -2.21 3.50
N TYR A 89 -13.02 -1.27 2.90
CA TYR A 89 -13.56 -0.20 2.07
C TYR A 89 -14.19 -0.72 0.76
N ARG A 90 -13.54 -1.62 0.07
CA ARG A 90 -14.10 -2.22 -1.15
C ARG A 90 -15.38 -3.00 -0.87
N ARG A 91 -15.44 -3.71 0.24
CA ARG A 91 -16.67 -4.41 0.66
C ARG A 91 -17.79 -3.42 1.02
N ALA A 92 -17.45 -2.29 1.64
CA ALA A 92 -18.41 -1.23 1.94
C ALA A 92 -18.93 -0.58 0.65
N ALA A 93 -18.04 -0.23 -0.29
CA ALA A 93 -18.40 0.34 -1.57
C ALA A 93 -19.32 -0.56 -2.39
N ARG A 94 -19.01 -1.86 -2.49
CA ARG A 94 -19.90 -2.82 -3.18
C ARG A 94 -21.30 -2.85 -2.55
N ARG A 95 -21.41 -2.90 -1.23
CA ARG A 95 -22.71 -2.87 -0.54
C ARG A 95 -23.46 -1.56 -0.75
N SER A 96 -22.75 -0.45 -0.94
CA SER A 96 -23.38 0.84 -1.28
C SER A 96 -23.86 0.86 -2.72
N GLN A 97 -23.09 0.34 -3.67
CA GLN A 97 -23.48 0.20 -5.07
C GLN A 97 -24.70 -0.73 -5.23
N ASP A 98 -24.71 -1.87 -4.54
CA ASP A 98 -25.85 -2.80 -4.54
C ASP A 98 -27.14 -2.15 -4.01
N ARG A 99 -27.04 -1.16 -3.11
CA ARG A 99 -28.19 -0.38 -2.61
C ARG A 99 -28.53 0.84 -3.47
N ALA A 100 -27.56 1.36 -4.22
CA ALA A 100 -27.69 2.55 -5.05
C ALA A 100 -28.00 2.23 -6.52
N ALA A 101 -28.35 0.98 -6.85
CA ALA A 101 -28.65 0.52 -8.21
C ALA A 101 -29.82 1.28 -8.90
N ASP A 102 -30.35 2.33 -8.27
CA ASP A 102 -31.41 3.21 -8.78
C ASP A 102 -30.95 4.66 -9.09
N ILE A 103 -29.65 4.99 -8.94
CA ILE A 103 -29.17 6.36 -9.21
C ILE A 103 -27.83 6.31 -9.95
N ASP A 104 -27.90 6.64 -11.24
CA ASP A 104 -26.76 6.85 -12.13
C ASP A 104 -26.03 8.14 -11.72
N VAL A 105 -24.82 8.01 -11.16
CA VAL A 105 -23.97 9.17 -10.83
C VAL A 105 -22.76 9.17 -11.75
N ASP A 106 -22.85 10.04 -12.71
CA ASP A 106 -21.82 10.40 -13.67
C ASP A 106 -20.52 10.83 -12.96
N GLN A 107 -19.43 10.13 -13.19
CA GLN A 107 -18.11 10.48 -12.64
C GLN A 107 -17.47 11.53 -13.54
N LEU A 108 -17.52 12.79 -13.12
CA LEU A 108 -16.79 13.90 -13.75
C LEU A 108 -15.30 13.80 -13.41
N GLU A 109 -14.51 13.33 -14.35
CA GLU A 109 -13.06 13.48 -14.33
C GLU A 109 -12.67 14.87 -14.83
N THR A 110 -12.05 15.67 -13.97
CA THR A 110 -11.47 16.97 -14.33
C THR A 110 -10.08 16.78 -14.91
N HIS A 111 -9.95 16.97 -16.22
CA HIS A 111 -8.65 17.03 -16.92
C HIS A 111 -8.18 18.49 -17.01
N GLU A 112 -7.10 18.83 -16.30
CA GLU A 112 -6.31 20.03 -16.62
C GLU A 112 -5.25 19.67 -17.66
N SER A 113 -5.23 20.42 -18.73
CA SER A 113 -4.35 20.24 -19.88
C SER A 113 -2.98 20.88 -19.67
N THR A 114 -1.91 20.10 -19.83
CA THR A 114 -0.51 20.50 -19.75
C THR A 114 0.33 19.91 -20.90
N PRO A 115 1.57 20.42 -21.17
CA PRO A 115 2.35 20.19 -22.39
C PRO A 115 2.58 18.70 -22.74
N ASP A 116 2.79 18.41 -24.03
CA ASP A 116 2.74 17.10 -24.70
C ASP A 116 3.44 15.92 -23.96
N ALA A 117 4.62 16.16 -23.38
CA ALA A 117 5.34 15.13 -22.62
C ALA A 117 4.70 14.79 -21.25
N ALA A 118 4.05 15.76 -20.62
CA ALA A 118 3.32 15.56 -19.38
C ALA A 118 2.01 14.80 -19.65
N LEU A 119 1.35 15.11 -20.75
CA LEU A 119 0.14 14.44 -21.23
C LEU A 119 0.41 12.95 -21.55
N GLN A 120 1.55 12.65 -22.20
CA GLN A 120 1.93 11.27 -22.47
C GLN A 120 2.20 10.48 -21.18
N LYS A 121 2.90 11.07 -20.20
CA LYS A 121 3.13 10.45 -18.90
C LYS A 121 1.82 10.21 -18.13
N GLN A 122 0.88 11.11 -18.26
CA GLN A 122 -0.44 10.96 -17.64
C GLN A 122 -1.22 9.82 -18.27
N ARG A 123 -1.30 9.75 -19.60
CA ARG A 123 -1.92 8.62 -20.33
C ARG A 123 -1.28 7.27 -19.98
N ASP A 124 0.06 7.23 -19.84
CA ASP A 124 0.75 6.00 -19.46
C ASP A 124 0.41 5.58 -18.01
N ARG A 125 0.19 6.54 -17.10
CA ARG A 125 -0.28 6.27 -15.72
C ARG A 125 -1.72 5.77 -15.70
N GLU A 126 -2.62 6.42 -16.41
CA GLU A 126 -4.02 6.02 -16.56
C GLU A 126 -4.13 4.60 -17.13
N LEU A 127 -3.38 4.31 -18.18
CA LEU A 127 -3.30 2.98 -18.78
C LEU A 127 -2.78 1.93 -17.78
N LEU A 128 -1.78 2.29 -16.95
CA LEU A 128 -1.26 1.39 -15.92
C LEU A 128 -2.31 1.14 -14.83
N ASP A 129 -2.97 2.18 -14.35
CA ASP A 129 -3.98 2.08 -13.30
C ASP A 129 -5.18 1.25 -13.81
N GLU A 130 -5.66 1.48 -15.03
CA GLU A 130 -6.71 0.69 -15.67
C GLU A 130 -6.29 -0.78 -15.85
N ALA A 131 -5.05 -1.02 -16.28
CA ALA A 131 -4.53 -2.39 -16.43
C ALA A 131 -4.40 -3.10 -15.07
N LEU A 132 -4.03 -2.38 -14.01
CA LEU A 132 -3.98 -2.90 -12.64
C LEU A 132 -5.39 -3.23 -12.13
N ASP A 133 -6.39 -2.43 -12.48
CA ASP A 133 -7.78 -2.65 -12.07
C ASP A 133 -8.39 -3.94 -12.62
N GLN A 134 -7.88 -4.44 -13.74
CA GLN A 134 -8.26 -5.72 -14.29
C GLN A 134 -7.63 -6.94 -13.57
N LEU A 135 -6.65 -6.72 -12.69
CA LEU A 135 -6.02 -7.81 -11.95
C LEU A 135 -6.82 -8.19 -10.69
N PRO A 136 -6.87 -9.49 -10.34
CA PRO A 136 -7.29 -9.92 -9.02
C PRO A 136 -6.50 -9.20 -7.93
N THR A 137 -7.16 -8.82 -6.83
CA THR A 137 -6.58 -8.00 -5.77
C THR A 137 -5.28 -8.56 -5.20
N GLU A 138 -5.20 -9.88 -5.03
CA GLU A 138 -4.02 -10.55 -4.48
C GLU A 138 -2.81 -10.46 -5.41
N LEU A 139 -3.05 -10.46 -6.74
CA LEU A 139 -2.00 -10.29 -7.74
C LEU A 139 -1.58 -8.83 -7.83
N ARG A 140 -2.56 -7.93 -7.81
CA ARG A 140 -2.37 -6.48 -7.79
C ARG A 140 -1.54 -6.05 -6.59
N ALA A 141 -1.87 -6.54 -5.38
CA ALA A 141 -1.14 -6.23 -4.16
C ALA A 141 0.35 -6.64 -4.25
N VAL A 142 0.63 -7.88 -4.65
CA VAL A 142 2.02 -8.36 -4.78
C VAL A 142 2.79 -7.55 -5.82
N LEU A 143 2.17 -7.24 -6.96
CA LEU A 143 2.79 -6.46 -8.03
C LEU A 143 3.10 -5.04 -7.59
N THR A 144 2.14 -4.36 -6.95
CA THR A 144 2.31 -2.99 -6.45
C THR A 144 3.42 -2.92 -5.40
N LEU A 145 3.39 -3.81 -4.40
CA LEU A 145 4.40 -3.82 -3.34
C LEU A 145 5.82 -4.08 -3.88
N TYR A 146 5.96 -4.96 -4.86
CA TYR A 146 7.26 -5.30 -5.43
C TYR A 146 7.78 -4.25 -6.42
N GLU A 147 6.99 -3.94 -7.47
CA GLU A 147 7.44 -3.13 -8.61
C GLU A 147 7.37 -1.62 -8.32
N LEU A 148 6.42 -1.17 -7.52
CA LEU A 148 6.15 0.24 -7.33
C LEU A 148 6.62 0.74 -5.96
N GLU A 149 6.56 -0.09 -4.93
CA GLU A 149 6.97 0.31 -3.58
C GLU A 149 8.35 -0.29 -3.20
N GLY A 150 8.97 -1.09 -4.08
CA GLY A 150 10.34 -1.59 -3.94
C GLY A 150 10.55 -2.57 -2.77
N MET A 151 9.49 -3.22 -2.31
CA MET A 151 9.57 -4.16 -1.18
C MET A 151 10.21 -5.49 -1.60
N THR A 152 10.97 -6.07 -0.69
CA THR A 152 11.57 -7.41 -0.87
C THR A 152 10.51 -8.51 -0.74
N PHE A 153 10.80 -9.70 -1.25
CA PHE A 153 9.91 -10.87 -1.10
C PHE A 153 9.62 -11.21 0.37
N THR A 154 10.57 -10.97 1.26
CA THR A 154 10.40 -11.21 2.70
C THR A 154 9.43 -10.22 3.33
N GLU A 155 9.58 -8.94 3.02
CA GLU A 155 8.65 -7.90 3.48
C GLU A 155 7.24 -8.13 2.95
N ILE A 156 7.09 -8.42 1.65
CA ILE A 156 5.80 -8.72 1.04
C ILE A 156 5.14 -9.95 1.67
N ALA A 157 5.92 -11.01 1.95
CA ALA A 157 5.43 -12.19 2.64
C ALA A 157 4.87 -11.85 4.04
N THR A 158 5.54 -10.93 4.77
CA THR A 158 5.09 -10.42 6.07
C THR A 158 3.84 -9.54 5.93
N VAL A 159 3.81 -8.62 4.94
CA VAL A 159 2.67 -7.72 4.70
C VAL A 159 1.40 -8.48 4.34
N LEU A 160 1.51 -9.46 3.44
CA LEU A 160 0.37 -10.21 2.92
C LEU A 160 0.07 -11.50 3.69
N GLU A 161 0.88 -11.83 4.70
CA GLU A 161 0.78 -13.05 5.52
C GLU A 161 0.76 -14.34 4.68
N ILE A 162 1.62 -14.41 3.66
CA ILE A 162 1.75 -15.55 2.74
C ILE A 162 3.20 -16.05 2.65
N PRO A 163 3.43 -17.32 2.32
CA PRO A 163 4.79 -17.85 2.12
C PRO A 163 5.53 -17.11 1.00
N ARG A 164 6.87 -16.94 1.13
CA ARG A 164 7.72 -16.31 0.10
C ARG A 164 7.59 -16.98 -1.28
N GLY A 165 7.44 -18.31 -1.32
CA GLY A 165 7.18 -19.03 -2.58
C GLY A 165 5.87 -18.62 -3.24
N THR A 166 4.85 -18.30 -2.43
CA THR A 166 3.57 -17.78 -2.92
C THR A 166 3.73 -16.36 -3.47
N VAL A 167 4.56 -15.50 -2.83
CA VAL A 167 4.89 -14.16 -3.37
C VAL A 167 5.49 -14.28 -4.76
N ALA A 168 6.51 -15.14 -4.93
CA ALA A 168 7.19 -15.35 -6.22
C ALA A 168 6.23 -15.86 -7.31
N SER A 169 5.38 -16.83 -6.99
CA SER A 169 4.41 -17.38 -7.94
C SER A 169 3.32 -16.38 -8.32
N ARG A 170 2.78 -15.62 -7.32
CA ARG A 170 1.81 -14.55 -7.56
C ARG A 170 2.41 -13.42 -8.39
N LEU A 171 3.65 -13.00 -8.11
CA LEU A 171 4.31 -11.95 -8.88
C LEU A 171 4.49 -12.35 -10.36
N ARG A 172 4.95 -13.60 -10.61
CA ARG A 172 5.07 -14.11 -11.97
C ARG A 172 3.73 -14.09 -12.70
N ARG A 173 2.67 -14.54 -12.05
CA ARG A 173 1.30 -14.53 -12.61
C ARG A 173 0.80 -13.11 -12.84
N ALA A 174 1.01 -12.21 -11.87
CA ALA A 174 0.60 -10.82 -11.95
C ALA A 174 1.24 -10.09 -13.15
N ARG A 175 2.55 -10.28 -13.38
CA ARG A 175 3.25 -9.74 -14.55
C ARG A 175 2.65 -10.27 -15.87
N GLY A 176 2.30 -11.55 -15.92
CA GLY A 176 1.65 -12.17 -17.10
C GLY A 176 0.29 -11.56 -17.38
N GLU A 177 -0.56 -11.42 -16.37
CA GLU A 177 -1.89 -10.82 -16.51
C GLU A 177 -1.81 -9.32 -16.83
N LEU A 178 -0.92 -8.55 -16.18
CA LEU A 178 -0.70 -7.14 -16.51
C LEU A 178 -0.33 -6.95 -17.99
N LYS A 179 0.61 -7.75 -18.49
CA LYS A 179 1.00 -7.69 -19.91
C LYS A 179 -0.19 -7.93 -20.85
N LYS A 180 -1.06 -8.89 -20.52
CA LYS A 180 -2.27 -9.15 -21.31
C LYS A 180 -3.26 -7.98 -21.23
N SER A 181 -3.48 -7.41 -20.05
CA SER A 181 -4.37 -6.26 -19.85
C SER A 181 -3.89 -5.05 -20.63
N VAL A 182 -2.62 -4.66 -20.49
CA VAL A 182 -2.03 -3.54 -21.27
C VAL A 182 -2.15 -3.78 -22.77
N SER A 183 -1.93 -5.03 -23.24
CA SER A 183 -2.04 -5.35 -24.67
C SER A 183 -3.48 -5.25 -25.18
N ARG A 184 -4.48 -5.56 -24.37
CA ARG A 184 -5.92 -5.39 -24.71
C ARG A 184 -6.30 -3.91 -24.77
N LEU A 185 -5.92 -3.13 -23.75
CA LEU A 185 -6.23 -1.70 -23.67
C LEU A 185 -5.61 -0.92 -24.84
N ARG A 186 -4.37 -1.20 -25.21
CA ARG A 186 -3.71 -0.58 -26.37
C ARG A 186 -4.37 -0.93 -27.71
N LYS A 187 -5.00 -2.11 -27.82
CA LYS A 187 -5.72 -2.53 -29.05
C LYS A 187 -7.14 -2.02 -29.12
N GLY A 188 -7.78 -1.77 -27.98
CA GLY A 188 -9.15 -1.28 -27.89
C GLY A 188 -9.26 0.26 -28.00
N GLY A 189 -8.14 0.98 -27.96
CA GLY A 189 -8.08 2.45 -28.09
C GLY A 189 -7.77 2.94 -29.52
N CYS A 190 -7.98 2.11 -30.56
CA CYS A 190 -7.93 2.49 -31.96
C CYS A 190 -9.33 2.62 -32.54
#